data_d6dd962b1cdc120ac490656d6202c720
#
_entry.id   d6dd962b1cdc120ac490656d6202c720
#
_cell.length_a   1.000
_cell.length_b   1.000
_cell.length_c   1.000
_cell.angle_alpha   90.00
_cell.angle_beta   90.00
_cell.angle_gamma   90.00
#
_symmetry.space_group_name_H-M   'P 1'
#
loop_
_entity.id
_entity.type
_entity.pdbx_description
1 polymer ?
#
loop_
_entity_poly.entity_id
_entity_poly.type
_entity_poly.pdbx_seq_one_letter_code
_entity_poly.pdbx_strand_id
1 'polypeptide(L)'
;YLGPLRFYITAGVFWIFGESEATARLLAAVSGAVVVGLPWFWRRDLGRVGVGAAVGLIAVSPSMVYFSRVGREASFFLALTFATVIVFVAFLRNTRPWHPAAMLCLLVAAMAVKESAFLTVFIFGGYVLVLVAQDFLLAPGIARHDDRAPARDPDGVRRWTLVGGLISMVAAFVWGEPIFRSLGVYGAVLAVFAAWAIWKASGRGVELSEVRIVRCLRSVPVHWWLTAVWTSVLLFVVLFTQFLTGFSGPGSESAPHSALRNGLTAGFEYWRGEQDTVRGDARWQYYLAVMPAYEWFILGLSFIGIGRVLRRPTLVGQTLVWWGVASFTVHSWAGERMPWLIIHPLLPFVVLAG
;
A
#
# COMPACT_ATOMS: atom_id res chain seq x y z
N TYR A 1 5.91 -16.41 9.04
CA TYR A 1 7.08 -15.51 9.22
C TYR A 1 6.65 -14.23 9.90
N LEU A 2 7.31 -13.84 10.96
CA LEU A 2 7.13 -12.57 11.65
C LEU A 2 8.47 -11.84 11.65
N GLY A 3 8.49 -10.61 11.15
CA GLY A 3 9.71 -9.82 11.07
C GLY A 3 10.22 -9.36 12.44
N PRO A 4 11.49 -9.01 12.55
CA PRO A 4 12.17 -8.73 13.82
C PRO A 4 11.69 -7.45 14.52
N LEU A 5 11.23 -6.43 13.79
CA LEU A 5 10.92 -5.11 14.34
C LEU A 5 9.85 -5.15 15.44
N ARG A 6 8.82 -5.97 15.28
CA ARG A 6 7.79 -6.14 16.32
C ARG A 6 8.40 -6.65 17.62
N PHE A 7 9.27 -7.65 17.54
CA PHE A 7 9.89 -8.25 18.73
C PHE A 7 10.79 -7.26 19.44
N TYR A 8 11.57 -6.47 18.73
CA TYR A 8 12.44 -5.45 19.32
C TYR A 8 11.63 -4.38 20.07
N ILE A 9 10.54 -3.89 19.48
CA ILE A 9 9.69 -2.90 20.14
C ILE A 9 9.01 -3.51 21.36
N THR A 10 8.49 -4.74 21.26
CA THR A 10 7.85 -5.42 22.39
C THR A 10 8.84 -5.68 23.52
N ALA A 11 10.07 -6.12 23.20
CA ALA A 11 11.13 -6.30 24.21
C ALA A 11 11.49 -4.97 24.88
N GLY A 12 11.59 -3.87 24.12
CA GLY A 12 11.79 -2.54 24.70
C GLY A 12 10.65 -2.09 25.60
N VAL A 13 9.41 -2.39 25.24
CA VAL A 13 8.23 -2.12 26.08
C VAL A 13 8.30 -2.92 27.37
N PHE A 14 8.64 -4.21 27.31
CA PHE A 14 8.79 -5.05 28.49
C PHE A 14 9.93 -4.58 29.41
N TRP A 15 11.03 -4.14 28.82
CA TRP A 15 12.17 -3.61 29.58
C TRP A 15 11.81 -2.34 30.36
N ILE A 16 10.96 -1.45 29.78
CA ILE A 16 10.60 -0.17 30.39
C ILE A 16 9.43 -0.33 31.38
N PHE A 17 8.40 -1.09 31.03
CA PHE A 17 7.12 -1.16 31.74
C PHE A 17 6.88 -2.49 32.47
N GLY A 18 7.80 -3.44 32.34
CA GLY A 18 7.61 -4.81 32.83
C GLY A 18 6.72 -5.68 31.94
N GLU A 19 6.77 -6.98 32.21
CA GLU A 19 6.00 -7.98 31.44
C GLU A 19 4.58 -8.10 32.01
N SER A 20 3.60 -7.84 31.16
CA SER A 20 2.18 -8.00 31.47
C SER A 20 1.37 -8.17 30.19
N GLU A 21 0.14 -8.63 30.30
CA GLU A 21 -0.79 -8.71 29.16
C GLU A 21 -1.07 -7.34 28.53
N ALA A 22 -1.10 -6.29 29.34
CA ALA A 22 -1.30 -4.92 28.88
C ALA A 22 -0.10 -4.43 28.06
N THR A 23 1.13 -4.65 28.54
CA THR A 23 2.36 -4.25 27.84
C THR A 23 2.59 -5.06 26.57
N ALA A 24 2.22 -6.35 26.55
CA ALA A 24 2.26 -7.18 25.35
C ALA A 24 1.32 -6.68 24.23
N ARG A 25 0.22 -6.00 24.57
CA ARG A 25 -0.77 -5.45 23.65
C ARG A 25 -0.52 -3.97 23.31
N LEU A 26 0.41 -3.31 24.00
CA LEU A 26 0.61 -1.86 23.89
C LEU A 26 0.96 -1.44 22.47
N LEU A 27 1.84 -2.17 21.79
CA LEU A 27 2.21 -1.86 20.40
C LEU A 27 1.00 -1.87 19.46
N ALA A 28 0.12 -2.87 19.58
CA ALA A 28 -1.07 -2.96 18.76
C ALA A 28 -2.06 -1.82 19.05
N ALA A 29 -2.26 -1.48 20.33
CA ALA A 29 -3.14 -0.41 20.75
C ALA A 29 -2.66 0.97 20.29
N VAL A 30 -1.37 1.28 20.49
CA VAL A 30 -0.77 2.54 20.02
C VAL A 30 -0.84 2.63 18.49
N SER A 31 -0.55 1.54 17.78
CA SER A 31 -0.64 1.51 16.32
C SER A 31 -2.07 1.74 15.85
N GLY A 32 -3.07 1.15 16.50
CA GLY A 32 -4.48 1.42 16.21
C GLY A 32 -4.85 2.89 16.41
N ALA A 33 -4.40 3.51 17.52
CA ALA A 33 -4.59 4.94 17.76
C ALA A 33 -3.91 5.83 16.70
N VAL A 34 -2.72 5.44 16.26
CA VAL A 34 -2.04 6.13 15.14
C VAL A 34 -2.87 6.05 13.87
N VAL A 35 -3.40 4.86 13.51
CA VAL A 35 -4.26 4.67 12.32
C VAL A 35 -5.47 5.59 12.37
N VAL A 36 -6.11 5.77 13.53
CA VAL A 36 -7.23 6.71 13.72
C VAL A 36 -6.83 8.15 13.40
N GLY A 37 -5.61 8.57 13.74
CA GLY A 37 -5.13 9.93 13.50
C GLY A 37 -4.65 10.22 12.07
N LEU A 38 -4.25 9.20 11.32
CA LEU A 38 -3.62 9.37 10.01
C LEU A 38 -4.49 10.06 8.94
N PRO A 39 -5.85 9.92 8.89
CA PRO A 39 -6.68 10.64 7.92
C PRO A 39 -6.53 12.17 8.02
N TRP A 40 -6.07 12.71 9.15
CA TRP A 40 -5.80 14.14 9.33
C TRP A 40 -4.85 14.73 8.27
N PHE A 41 -3.92 13.95 7.75
CA PHE A 41 -3.00 14.38 6.71
C PHE A 41 -3.72 14.69 5.38
N TRP A 42 -4.91 14.13 5.17
CA TRP A 42 -5.74 14.38 3.98
C TRP A 42 -6.90 15.35 4.22
N ARG A 43 -6.85 16.15 5.31
CA ARG A 43 -7.91 17.13 5.67
C ARG A 43 -8.21 18.17 4.57
N ARG A 44 -7.26 18.40 3.66
CA ARG A 44 -7.46 19.31 2.52
C ARG A 44 -8.27 18.67 1.41
N ASP A 45 -8.26 17.36 1.30
CA ASP A 45 -8.96 16.59 0.28
C ASP A 45 -10.34 16.13 0.74
N LEU A 46 -10.41 15.62 1.95
CA LEU A 46 -11.63 15.10 2.56
C LEU A 46 -12.48 16.21 3.20
N GLY A 47 -11.89 17.38 3.46
CA GLY A 47 -12.52 18.42 4.25
C GLY A 47 -12.55 18.07 5.75
N ARG A 48 -12.95 19.05 6.59
CA ARG A 48 -12.98 18.87 8.06
C ARG A 48 -14.02 17.83 8.48
N VAL A 49 -15.19 17.85 7.85
CA VAL A 49 -16.29 16.90 8.14
C VAL A 49 -15.89 15.50 7.70
N GLY A 50 -15.38 15.34 6.49
CA GLY A 50 -14.94 14.03 5.97
C GLY A 50 -13.83 13.41 6.81
N VAL A 51 -12.83 14.19 7.24
CA VAL A 51 -11.80 13.69 8.17
C VAL A 51 -12.40 13.31 9.51
N GLY A 52 -13.27 14.15 10.09
CA GLY A 52 -13.93 13.83 11.35
C GLY A 52 -14.74 12.54 11.27
N ALA A 53 -15.48 12.35 10.18
CA ALA A 53 -16.22 11.12 9.91
C ALA A 53 -15.29 9.92 9.74
N ALA A 54 -14.21 10.02 8.95
CA ALA A 54 -13.24 8.95 8.77
C ALA A 54 -12.58 8.54 10.10
N VAL A 55 -12.13 9.51 10.90
CA VAL A 55 -11.58 9.29 12.25
C VAL A 55 -12.59 8.59 13.15
N GLY A 56 -13.84 9.08 13.19
CA GLY A 56 -14.91 8.47 13.98
C GLY A 56 -15.22 7.04 13.52
N LEU A 57 -15.33 6.80 12.21
CA LEU A 57 -15.62 5.47 11.66
C LEU A 57 -14.50 4.48 11.93
N ILE A 58 -13.22 4.88 11.82
CA ILE A 58 -12.08 4.01 12.19
C ILE A 58 -12.14 3.67 13.69
N ALA A 59 -12.44 4.67 14.53
CA ALA A 59 -12.47 4.48 15.99
C ALA A 59 -13.62 3.59 16.48
N VAL A 60 -14.73 3.48 15.71
CA VAL A 60 -15.89 2.64 16.07
C VAL A 60 -16.02 1.38 15.23
N SER A 61 -15.21 1.20 14.17
CA SER A 61 -15.22 -0.01 13.35
C SER A 61 -14.93 -1.25 14.20
N PRO A 62 -15.84 -2.24 14.24
CA PRO A 62 -15.63 -3.45 15.01
C PRO A 62 -14.30 -4.14 14.70
N SER A 63 -13.96 -4.29 13.41
CA SER A 63 -12.73 -4.94 12.99
C SER A 63 -11.48 -4.13 13.38
N MET A 64 -11.48 -2.80 13.19
CA MET A 64 -10.34 -1.95 13.56
C MET A 64 -10.10 -1.97 15.07
N VAL A 65 -11.15 -1.82 15.87
CA VAL A 65 -11.08 -1.87 17.34
C VAL A 65 -10.61 -3.24 17.83
N TYR A 66 -11.18 -4.33 17.31
CA TYR A 66 -10.84 -5.68 17.72
C TYR A 66 -9.35 -5.97 17.47
N PHE A 67 -8.86 -5.75 16.23
CA PHE A 67 -7.47 -6.08 15.89
C PHE A 67 -6.43 -5.10 16.46
N SER A 68 -6.83 -3.91 16.88
CA SER A 68 -5.96 -3.02 17.66
C SER A 68 -5.79 -3.45 19.13
N ARG A 69 -6.68 -4.31 19.64
CA ARG A 69 -6.62 -4.87 21.01
C ARG A 69 -5.93 -6.23 21.07
N VAL A 70 -5.87 -6.93 19.95
CA VAL A 70 -5.16 -8.20 19.88
C VAL A 70 -3.66 -7.93 19.73
N GLY A 71 -2.82 -8.55 20.56
CA GLY A 71 -1.36 -8.38 20.52
C GLY A 71 -0.70 -8.97 19.27
N ARG A 72 -1.20 -8.66 18.07
CA ARG A 72 -0.68 -9.10 16.77
C ARG A 72 -0.09 -7.93 15.99
N GLU A 73 0.68 -8.25 14.98
CA GLU A 73 1.36 -7.32 14.08
C GLU A 73 0.44 -6.55 13.13
N ALA A 74 -0.81 -6.99 12.95
CA ALA A 74 -1.70 -6.51 11.90
C ALA A 74 -1.94 -4.99 11.96
N SER A 75 -2.26 -4.43 13.14
CA SER A 75 -2.47 -2.98 13.31
C SER A 75 -1.18 -2.18 13.12
N PHE A 76 -0.03 -2.72 13.54
CA PHE A 76 1.26 -2.07 13.36
C PHE A 76 1.67 -2.03 11.89
N PHE A 77 1.53 -3.15 11.18
CA PHE A 77 1.75 -3.21 9.75
C PHE A 77 0.80 -2.27 8.98
N LEU A 78 -0.47 -2.20 9.38
CA LEU A 78 -1.46 -1.29 8.79
C LEU A 78 -1.07 0.19 8.97
N ALA A 79 -0.58 0.58 10.16
CA ALA A 79 -0.11 1.93 10.43
C ALA A 79 1.07 2.31 9.52
N LEU A 80 2.05 1.42 9.36
CA LEU A 80 3.20 1.62 8.47
C LEU A 80 2.77 1.72 7.01
N THR A 81 1.86 0.85 6.57
CA THR A 81 1.31 0.89 5.20
C THR A 81 0.58 2.20 4.95
N PHE A 82 -0.29 2.63 5.87
CA PHE A 82 -1.03 3.88 5.70
C PHE A 82 -0.09 5.10 5.69
N ALA A 83 0.89 5.14 6.58
CA ALA A 83 1.92 6.19 6.57
C ALA A 83 2.69 6.22 5.24
N THR A 84 3.06 5.05 4.70
CA THR A 84 3.71 4.94 3.38
C THR A 84 2.84 5.54 2.29
N VAL A 85 1.54 5.24 2.27
CA VAL A 85 0.59 5.77 1.28
C VAL A 85 0.44 7.29 1.41
N ILE A 86 0.41 7.81 2.63
CA ILE A 86 0.36 9.27 2.87
C ILE A 86 1.60 9.95 2.31
N VAL A 87 2.79 9.41 2.59
CA VAL A 87 4.06 9.96 2.08
C VAL A 87 4.13 9.85 0.55
N PHE A 88 3.65 8.73 -0.02
CA PHE A 88 3.57 8.55 -1.47
C PHE A 88 2.67 9.61 -2.14
N VAL A 89 1.47 9.83 -1.61
CA VAL A 89 0.56 10.87 -2.14
C VAL A 89 1.17 12.27 -1.96
N ALA A 90 1.82 12.53 -0.82
CA ALA A 90 2.51 13.79 -0.56
C ALA A 90 3.66 14.01 -1.55
N PHE A 91 4.43 12.96 -1.86
CA PHE A 91 5.49 12.99 -2.86
C PHE A 91 4.97 13.38 -4.25
N LEU A 92 3.86 12.79 -4.69
CA LEU A 92 3.25 13.09 -5.99
C LEU A 92 2.63 14.50 -6.07
N ARG A 93 2.24 15.08 -4.94
CA ARG A 93 1.56 16.38 -4.87
C ARG A 93 2.51 17.54 -4.66
N ASN A 94 3.42 17.39 -3.74
CA ASN A 94 4.37 18.43 -3.34
C ASN A 94 5.68 17.76 -2.93
N THR A 95 6.47 17.42 -3.93
CA THR A 95 7.73 16.68 -3.77
C THR A 95 8.69 17.44 -2.85
N ARG A 96 9.12 16.77 -1.77
CA ARG A 96 10.17 17.25 -0.88
C ARG A 96 11.34 16.27 -0.90
N PRO A 97 12.58 16.74 -0.72
CA PRO A 97 13.76 15.90 -0.80
C PRO A 97 13.76 14.69 0.14
N TRP A 98 13.14 14.80 1.31
CA TRP A 98 13.09 13.74 2.33
C TRP A 98 12.03 12.64 2.06
N HIS A 99 11.05 12.88 1.15
CA HIS A 99 9.98 11.89 0.90
C HIS A 99 10.50 10.51 0.46
N PRO A 100 11.50 10.38 -0.45
CA PRO A 100 12.04 9.07 -0.81
C PRO A 100 12.63 8.32 0.38
N ALA A 101 13.37 9.01 1.25
CA ALA A 101 13.95 8.38 2.44
C ALA A 101 12.86 7.88 3.40
N ALA A 102 11.86 8.70 3.69
CA ALA A 102 10.73 8.30 4.53
C ALA A 102 9.98 7.11 3.94
N MET A 103 9.71 7.12 2.63
CA MET A 103 8.98 6.04 1.95
C MET A 103 9.74 4.71 1.99
N LEU A 104 11.05 4.74 1.67
CA LEU A 104 11.89 3.54 1.71
C LEU A 104 12.07 3.02 3.14
N CYS A 105 12.29 3.88 4.13
CA CYS A 105 12.40 3.46 5.53
C CYS A 105 11.09 2.85 6.06
N LEU A 106 9.92 3.43 5.71
CA LEU A 106 8.62 2.88 6.08
C LEU A 106 8.37 1.51 5.43
N LEU A 107 8.78 1.32 4.16
CA LEU A 107 8.69 0.04 3.48
C LEU A 107 9.61 -1.01 4.13
N VAL A 108 10.85 -0.65 4.46
CA VAL A 108 11.77 -1.54 5.18
C VAL A 108 11.22 -1.90 6.55
N ALA A 109 10.68 -0.92 7.29
CA ALA A 109 10.02 -1.18 8.56
C ALA A 109 8.81 -2.13 8.39
N ALA A 110 7.99 -1.94 7.36
CA ALA A 110 6.88 -2.84 7.05
C ALA A 110 7.35 -4.27 6.72
N MET A 111 8.43 -4.42 5.92
CA MET A 111 9.07 -5.72 5.66
C MET A 111 9.58 -6.38 6.94
N ALA A 112 10.15 -5.59 7.87
CA ALA A 112 10.62 -6.08 9.16
C ALA A 112 9.49 -6.36 10.16
N VAL A 113 8.23 -6.15 9.79
CA VAL A 113 7.04 -6.52 10.57
C VAL A 113 6.35 -7.74 9.98
N LYS A 114 6.12 -7.74 8.67
CA LYS A 114 5.32 -8.78 8.00
C LYS A 114 5.77 -9.02 6.57
N GLU A 115 5.78 -10.30 6.18
CA GLU A 115 6.13 -10.76 4.83
C GLU A 115 5.25 -10.15 3.73
N SER A 116 3.98 -9.88 4.04
CA SER A 116 3.04 -9.30 3.07
C SER A 116 3.33 -7.85 2.65
N ALA A 117 4.42 -7.24 3.15
CA ALA A 117 4.85 -5.90 2.73
C ALA A 117 5.11 -5.81 1.21
N PHE A 118 5.56 -6.90 0.55
CA PHE A 118 5.72 -6.92 -0.90
C PHE A 118 4.39 -6.74 -1.65
N LEU A 119 3.25 -7.17 -1.06
CA LEU A 119 1.93 -6.91 -1.65
C LEU A 119 1.61 -5.42 -1.69
N THR A 120 2.04 -4.65 -0.69
CA THR A 120 1.92 -3.19 -0.70
C THR A 120 2.69 -2.59 -1.88
N VAL A 121 3.93 -3.03 -2.09
CA VAL A 121 4.75 -2.59 -3.24
C VAL A 121 4.07 -2.97 -4.57
N PHE A 122 3.54 -4.18 -4.67
CA PHE A 122 2.83 -4.64 -5.86
C PHE A 122 1.56 -3.82 -6.15
N ILE A 123 0.71 -3.60 -5.13
CA ILE A 123 -0.53 -2.83 -5.25
C ILE A 123 -0.23 -1.41 -5.69
N PHE A 124 0.71 -0.73 -5.05
CA PHE A 124 1.04 0.66 -5.39
C PHE A 124 1.93 0.79 -6.63
N GLY A 125 2.74 -0.22 -6.96
CA GLY A 125 3.44 -0.32 -8.24
C GLY A 125 2.46 -0.35 -9.42
N GLY A 126 1.39 -1.14 -9.32
CA GLY A 126 0.28 -1.14 -10.28
C GLY A 126 -0.41 0.22 -10.39
N TYR A 127 -0.62 0.91 -9.26
CA TYR A 127 -1.19 2.25 -9.26
C TYR A 127 -0.29 3.28 -9.96
N VAL A 128 1.02 3.18 -9.76
CA VAL A 128 2.00 4.01 -10.47
C VAL A 128 1.85 3.87 -11.99
N LEU A 129 1.69 2.65 -12.51
CA LEU A 129 1.48 2.43 -13.93
C LEU A 129 0.18 3.08 -14.44
N VAL A 130 -0.89 3.02 -13.66
CA VAL A 130 -2.15 3.71 -13.98
C VAL A 130 -1.95 5.23 -14.01
N LEU A 131 -1.22 5.80 -13.03
CA LEU A 131 -0.92 7.23 -13.00
C LEU A 131 -0.04 7.67 -14.17
N VAL A 132 0.95 6.86 -14.54
CA VAL A 132 1.80 7.10 -15.72
C VAL A 132 0.94 7.13 -16.98
N ALA A 133 0.05 6.16 -17.15
CA ALA A 133 -0.88 6.13 -18.28
C ALA A 133 -1.81 7.36 -18.32
N GLN A 134 -2.33 7.78 -17.15
CA GLN A 134 -3.13 9.01 -17.02
C GLN A 134 -2.35 10.24 -17.48
N ASP A 135 -1.13 10.41 -16.97
CA ASP A 135 -0.31 11.58 -17.28
C ASP A 135 0.02 11.65 -18.78
N PHE A 136 0.39 10.51 -19.41
CA PHE A 136 0.62 10.46 -20.85
C PHE A 136 -0.64 10.74 -21.67
N LEU A 137 -1.79 10.24 -21.25
CA LEU A 137 -3.05 10.50 -21.96
C LEU A 137 -3.54 11.94 -21.81
N LEU A 138 -3.19 12.61 -20.70
CA LEU A 138 -3.61 13.99 -20.39
C LEU A 138 -2.62 15.04 -20.89
N ALA A 139 -1.35 14.68 -21.10
CA ALA A 139 -0.31 15.64 -21.51
C ALA A 139 -0.68 16.33 -22.83
N PRO A 140 -0.48 17.65 -22.93
CA PRO A 140 -0.74 18.45 -24.11
C PRO A 140 0.33 18.21 -25.16
N GLY A 141 0.37 17.40 -26.06
CA GLY A 141 1.45 17.20 -27.05
C GLY A 141 1.82 18.48 -27.82
N ILE A 142 3.07 18.54 -28.31
CA ILE A 142 3.67 19.67 -29.03
C ILE A 142 2.89 20.01 -30.35
N ALA A 143 2.19 19.04 -30.93
CA ALA A 143 1.56 19.16 -32.27
C ALA A 143 0.19 19.85 -32.27
N ARG A 144 -0.13 20.80 -31.38
CA ARG A 144 -1.46 21.40 -31.38
C ARG A 144 -1.49 22.90 -31.59
N HIS A 145 -1.49 23.25 -32.87
CA HIS A 145 -2.19 24.45 -33.38
C HIS A 145 -3.53 24.10 -34.06
N ASP A 146 -4.11 22.92 -33.79
CA ASP A 146 -5.43 22.60 -34.35
C ASP A 146 -6.50 22.88 -33.26
N ASP A 147 -7.07 24.07 -33.33
CA ASP A 147 -8.17 24.57 -32.50
C ASP A 147 -9.47 23.74 -32.59
N ARG A 148 -9.52 22.73 -33.47
CA ARG A 148 -10.69 21.89 -33.73
C ARG A 148 -10.73 20.58 -32.99
N ALA A 149 -9.66 20.21 -32.26
CA ALA A 149 -9.69 18.98 -31.50
C ALA A 149 -10.56 19.16 -30.24
N PRO A 150 -11.52 18.25 -29.98
CA PRO A 150 -12.40 18.35 -28.81
C PRO A 150 -11.57 18.41 -27.53
N ALA A 151 -11.96 19.32 -26.62
CA ALA A 151 -11.34 19.43 -25.31
C ALA A 151 -11.39 18.07 -24.64
N ARG A 152 -10.22 17.57 -24.17
CA ARG A 152 -10.19 16.32 -23.42
C ARG A 152 -10.89 16.53 -22.09
N ASP A 153 -11.77 15.61 -21.75
CA ASP A 153 -12.33 15.48 -20.41
C ASP A 153 -11.26 14.83 -19.48
N PRO A 154 -10.56 15.63 -18.62
CA PRO A 154 -9.53 15.08 -17.76
C PRO A 154 -10.10 14.11 -16.73
N ASP A 155 -11.31 14.37 -16.25
CA ASP A 155 -11.97 13.52 -15.26
C ASP A 155 -12.44 12.21 -15.87
N GLY A 156 -12.89 12.25 -17.12
CA GLY A 156 -13.18 11.04 -17.89
C GLY A 156 -11.93 10.16 -18.07
N VAL A 157 -10.80 10.73 -18.49
CA VAL A 157 -9.54 9.97 -18.63
C VAL A 157 -9.14 9.34 -17.31
N ARG A 158 -9.14 10.10 -16.20
CA ARG A 158 -8.80 9.58 -14.88
C ARG A 158 -9.73 8.47 -14.42
N ARG A 159 -11.02 8.63 -14.66
CA ARG A 159 -12.06 7.64 -14.34
C ARG A 159 -11.84 6.35 -15.10
N TRP A 160 -11.75 6.43 -16.42
CA TRP A 160 -11.66 5.24 -17.25
C TRP A 160 -10.34 4.48 -17.10
N THR A 161 -9.24 5.17 -16.88
CA THR A 161 -7.95 4.52 -16.58
C THR A 161 -7.94 3.83 -15.23
N LEU A 162 -8.54 4.45 -14.19
CA LEU A 162 -8.72 3.84 -12.88
C LEU A 162 -9.60 2.58 -12.97
N VAL A 163 -10.78 2.72 -13.57
CA VAL A 163 -11.73 1.61 -13.71
C VAL A 163 -11.16 0.49 -14.58
N GLY A 164 -10.53 0.83 -15.70
CA GLY A 164 -9.88 -0.15 -16.58
C GLY A 164 -8.76 -0.91 -15.88
N GLY A 165 -7.92 -0.21 -15.11
CA GLY A 165 -6.89 -0.84 -14.29
C GLY A 165 -7.45 -1.79 -13.23
N LEU A 166 -8.53 -1.41 -12.55
CA LEU A 166 -9.19 -2.26 -11.56
C LEU A 166 -9.89 -3.46 -12.20
N ILE A 167 -10.59 -3.27 -13.31
CA ILE A 167 -11.25 -4.38 -14.04
C ILE A 167 -10.19 -5.39 -14.52
N SER A 168 -9.09 -4.91 -15.10
CA SER A 168 -8.01 -5.80 -15.55
C SER A 168 -7.37 -6.58 -14.41
N MET A 169 -7.26 -5.97 -13.22
CA MET A 169 -6.79 -6.65 -12.02
C MET A 169 -7.75 -7.76 -11.60
N VAL A 170 -9.03 -7.45 -11.42
CA VAL A 170 -10.03 -8.45 -11.03
C VAL A 170 -10.09 -9.58 -12.06
N ALA A 171 -10.09 -9.27 -13.35
CA ALA A 171 -10.08 -10.27 -14.41
C ALA A 171 -8.85 -11.17 -14.35
N ALA A 172 -7.64 -10.61 -14.14
CA ALA A 172 -6.41 -11.39 -14.01
C ALA A 172 -6.47 -12.37 -12.83
N PHE A 173 -7.11 -11.99 -11.73
CA PHE A 173 -7.27 -12.86 -10.56
C PHE A 173 -8.38 -13.90 -10.75
N VAL A 174 -9.47 -13.58 -11.44
CA VAL A 174 -10.55 -14.55 -11.74
C VAL A 174 -10.08 -15.64 -12.70
N TRP A 175 -9.25 -15.32 -13.69
CA TRP A 175 -8.81 -16.28 -14.72
C TRP A 175 -7.41 -16.85 -14.49
N GLY A 176 -6.66 -16.33 -13.54
CA GLY A 176 -5.23 -16.61 -13.36
C GLY A 176 -4.89 -17.42 -12.11
N GLU A 177 -5.51 -18.55 -11.83
CA GLU A 177 -4.98 -19.44 -10.77
C GLU A 177 -3.68 -20.15 -11.23
N PRO A 178 -2.66 -20.24 -10.37
CA PRO A 178 -2.48 -19.77 -9.00
C PRO A 178 -2.11 -18.27 -8.91
N ILE A 179 -2.14 -17.70 -7.70
CA ILE A 179 -1.98 -16.26 -7.40
C ILE A 179 -0.74 -15.61 -8.07
N PHE A 180 0.38 -16.31 -8.14
CA PHE A 180 1.59 -15.79 -8.81
C PHE A 180 1.41 -15.58 -10.30
N ARG A 181 0.65 -16.47 -10.96
CA ARG A 181 0.29 -16.31 -12.36
C ARG A 181 -0.62 -15.09 -12.53
N SER A 182 -1.59 -14.93 -11.65
CA SER A 182 -2.50 -13.77 -11.64
C SER A 182 -1.75 -12.46 -11.45
N LEU A 183 -0.81 -12.39 -10.49
CA LEU A 183 0.05 -11.23 -10.28
C LEU A 183 0.90 -10.92 -11.52
N GLY A 184 1.47 -11.96 -12.16
CA GLY A 184 2.25 -11.82 -13.38
C GLY A 184 1.41 -11.34 -14.57
N VAL A 185 0.26 -11.94 -14.80
CA VAL A 185 -0.69 -11.53 -15.86
C VAL A 185 -1.16 -10.09 -15.65
N TYR A 186 -1.54 -9.75 -14.43
CA TYR A 186 -1.95 -8.39 -14.09
C TYR A 186 -0.83 -7.37 -14.34
N GLY A 187 0.39 -7.65 -13.87
CA GLY A 187 1.55 -6.79 -14.12
C GLY A 187 1.81 -6.60 -15.62
N ALA A 188 1.73 -7.68 -16.41
CA ALA A 188 1.88 -7.63 -17.86
C ALA A 188 0.79 -6.78 -18.53
N VAL A 189 -0.49 -6.94 -18.14
CA VAL A 189 -1.60 -6.14 -18.66
C VAL A 189 -1.39 -4.66 -18.39
N LEU A 190 -1.00 -4.30 -17.15
CA LEU A 190 -0.71 -2.90 -16.82
C LEU A 190 0.50 -2.35 -17.58
N ALA A 191 1.55 -3.16 -17.75
CA ALA A 191 2.73 -2.76 -18.51
C ALA A 191 2.38 -2.51 -19.99
N VAL A 192 1.58 -3.38 -20.59
CA VAL A 192 1.08 -3.21 -21.96
C VAL A 192 0.21 -1.95 -22.08
N PHE A 193 -0.67 -1.73 -21.10
CA PHE A 193 -1.51 -0.52 -21.07
C PHE A 193 -0.68 0.76 -20.93
N ALA A 194 0.32 0.76 -20.05
CA ALA A 194 1.24 1.88 -19.90
C ALA A 194 2.07 2.10 -21.19
N ALA A 195 2.59 1.04 -21.80
CA ALA A 195 3.33 1.10 -23.05
C ALA A 195 2.45 1.66 -24.21
N TRP A 196 1.17 1.22 -24.30
CA TRP A 196 0.22 1.77 -25.26
C TRP A 196 -0.03 3.27 -25.02
N ALA A 197 -0.21 3.70 -23.77
CA ALA A 197 -0.40 5.10 -23.43
C ALA A 197 0.83 5.95 -23.79
N ILE A 198 2.04 5.43 -23.56
CA ILE A 198 3.31 6.04 -23.93
C ILE A 198 3.41 6.13 -25.47
N TRP A 199 3.15 5.04 -26.17
CA TRP A 199 3.19 5.02 -27.65
C TRP A 199 2.21 6.04 -28.25
N LYS A 200 0.97 6.07 -27.74
CA LYS A 200 -0.04 7.05 -28.20
C LYS A 200 0.35 8.49 -27.87
N ALA A 201 1.09 8.72 -26.78
CA ALA A 201 1.60 10.03 -26.41
C ALA A 201 2.80 10.44 -27.26
N SER A 202 3.70 9.49 -27.59
CA SER A 202 4.87 9.74 -28.46
C SER A 202 4.48 10.26 -29.83
N GLY A 203 3.41 9.71 -30.43
CA GLY A 203 2.85 10.22 -31.70
C GLY A 203 2.30 11.65 -31.62
N ARG A 204 2.23 12.26 -30.42
CA ARG A 204 1.81 13.63 -30.16
C ARG A 204 2.95 14.55 -29.72
N GLY A 205 4.17 14.02 -29.66
CA GLY A 205 5.35 14.76 -29.19
C GLY A 205 5.34 15.05 -27.67
N VAL A 206 4.65 14.21 -26.85
CA VAL A 206 4.67 14.36 -25.38
C VAL A 206 6.05 13.99 -24.85
N GLU A 207 6.66 14.88 -24.11
CA GLU A 207 7.95 14.63 -23.46
C GLU A 207 7.77 13.87 -22.14
N LEU A 208 8.74 13.01 -21.80
CA LEU A 208 8.78 12.31 -20.51
C LEU A 208 8.80 13.27 -19.30
N SER A 209 9.32 14.48 -19.46
CA SER A 209 9.34 15.53 -18.45
C SER A 209 7.95 16.02 -18.05
N GLU A 210 6.94 15.83 -18.90
CA GLU A 210 5.55 16.21 -18.61
C GLU A 210 4.84 15.21 -17.68
N VAL A 211 5.35 13.99 -17.57
CA VAL A 211 4.79 12.95 -16.70
C VAL A 211 5.09 13.30 -15.23
N ARG A 212 4.04 13.38 -14.41
CA ARG A 212 4.12 13.79 -12.99
C ARG A 212 5.18 13.02 -12.22
N ILE A 213 5.18 11.70 -12.34
CA ILE A 213 6.11 10.83 -11.62
C ILE A 213 7.56 11.14 -12.02
N VAL A 214 7.83 11.26 -13.32
CA VAL A 214 9.17 11.61 -13.83
C VAL A 214 9.60 12.98 -13.31
N ARG A 215 8.68 13.95 -13.30
CA ARG A 215 8.93 15.29 -12.75
C ARG A 215 9.27 15.22 -11.25
N CYS A 216 8.50 14.46 -10.47
CA CYS A 216 8.75 14.25 -9.04
C CYS A 216 10.12 13.59 -8.81
N LEU A 217 10.44 12.54 -9.56
CA LEU A 217 11.72 11.86 -9.44
C LEU A 217 12.91 12.78 -9.77
N ARG A 218 12.80 13.58 -10.84
CA ARG A 218 13.86 14.52 -11.27
C ARG A 218 14.00 15.74 -10.35
N SER A 219 12.92 16.12 -9.65
CA SER A 219 12.96 17.28 -8.73
C SER A 219 13.72 17.01 -7.43
N VAL A 220 14.00 15.74 -7.11
CA VAL A 220 14.78 15.36 -5.94
C VAL A 220 16.27 15.30 -6.33
N PRO A 221 17.15 16.09 -5.68
CA PRO A 221 18.58 16.04 -5.92
C PRO A 221 19.19 14.65 -5.66
N VAL A 222 20.20 14.26 -6.42
CA VAL A 222 20.82 12.92 -6.37
C VAL A 222 21.32 12.56 -4.97
N HIS A 223 21.90 13.50 -4.23
CA HIS A 223 22.36 13.23 -2.87
C HIS A 223 21.25 12.80 -1.92
N TRP A 224 20.01 13.29 -2.09
CA TRP A 224 18.85 12.83 -1.30
C TRP A 224 18.42 11.41 -1.68
N TRP A 225 18.56 11.00 -2.95
CA TRP A 225 18.35 9.62 -3.36
C TRP A 225 19.40 8.70 -2.74
N LEU A 226 20.68 9.12 -2.74
CA LEU A 226 21.72 8.37 -2.05
C LEU A 226 21.44 8.27 -0.55
N THR A 227 21.05 9.38 0.10
CA THR A 227 20.64 9.36 1.51
C THR A 227 19.46 8.41 1.74
N ALA A 228 18.45 8.42 0.87
CA ALA A 228 17.29 7.53 0.98
C ALA A 228 17.70 6.05 0.89
N VAL A 229 18.56 5.69 -0.04
CA VAL A 229 19.09 4.34 -0.19
C VAL A 229 19.92 3.95 1.03
N TRP A 230 20.89 4.79 1.43
CA TRP A 230 21.77 4.49 2.56
C TRP A 230 21.01 4.34 3.88
N THR A 231 20.08 5.24 4.18
CA THR A 231 19.29 5.15 5.41
C THR A 231 18.40 3.91 5.42
N SER A 232 17.80 3.55 4.30
CA SER A 232 16.96 2.35 4.20
C SER A 232 17.79 1.06 4.27
N VAL A 233 18.95 1.02 3.62
CA VAL A 233 19.88 -0.12 3.72
C VAL A 233 20.42 -0.26 5.14
N LEU A 234 20.84 0.84 5.77
CA LEU A 234 21.29 0.82 7.16
C LEU A 234 20.20 0.31 8.10
N LEU A 235 18.97 0.81 7.95
CA LEU A 235 17.82 0.36 8.72
C LEU A 235 17.58 -1.14 8.52
N PHE A 236 17.62 -1.62 7.26
CA PHE A 236 17.48 -3.03 6.95
C PHE A 236 18.57 -3.87 7.63
N VAL A 237 19.84 -3.49 7.46
CA VAL A 237 20.96 -4.21 8.08
C VAL A 237 20.81 -4.25 9.60
N VAL A 238 20.55 -3.12 10.24
CA VAL A 238 20.37 -3.06 11.69
C VAL A 238 19.25 -3.97 12.17
N LEU A 239 18.08 -3.94 11.51
CA LEU A 239 16.93 -4.74 11.93
C LEU A 239 17.15 -6.25 11.71
N PHE A 240 17.74 -6.66 10.59
CA PHE A 240 17.87 -8.06 10.24
C PHE A 240 19.16 -8.74 10.74
N THR A 241 20.13 -7.95 11.25
CA THR A 241 21.35 -8.48 11.89
C THR A 241 21.33 -8.37 13.41
N GLN A 242 20.16 -8.23 14.03
CA GLN A 242 20.01 -8.10 15.48
C GLN A 242 20.87 -6.96 16.07
N PHE A 243 20.74 -5.75 15.48
CA PHE A 243 21.54 -4.58 15.87
C PHE A 243 23.06 -4.82 15.77
N LEU A 244 23.48 -5.53 14.72
CA LEU A 244 24.86 -5.87 14.42
C LEU A 244 25.50 -6.90 15.40
N THR A 245 24.75 -7.44 16.37
CA THR A 245 25.24 -8.45 17.30
C THR A 245 25.35 -9.83 16.66
N GLY A 246 24.58 -10.12 15.60
CA GLY A 246 24.65 -11.36 14.85
C GLY A 246 26.00 -11.64 14.16
N PHE A 247 26.94 -10.66 14.19
CA PHE A 247 28.31 -10.81 13.69
C PHE A 247 29.28 -11.39 14.72
N SER A 248 28.91 -11.52 16.00
CA SER A 248 29.86 -11.70 17.09
C SER A 248 29.67 -12.95 17.95
N GLY A 249 28.73 -13.86 17.64
CA GLY A 249 28.46 -15.04 18.48
C GLY A 249 29.30 -16.26 18.11
N PRO A 250 30.08 -16.89 19.06
CA PRO A 250 30.65 -18.20 18.86
C PRO A 250 29.50 -19.22 18.76
N GLY A 251 29.29 -19.83 17.62
CA GLY A 251 28.23 -20.82 17.35
C GLY A 251 27.11 -20.36 16.42
N SER A 252 27.15 -19.12 15.89
CA SER A 252 26.25 -18.72 14.81
C SER A 252 26.70 -19.39 13.51
N GLU A 253 26.18 -20.58 13.21
CA GLU A 253 26.35 -21.24 11.92
C GLU A 253 25.75 -20.43 10.76
N SER A 254 25.03 -19.37 11.05
CA SER A 254 24.50 -18.45 10.06
C SER A 254 25.44 -17.25 9.88
N ALA A 255 26.25 -17.30 8.84
CA ALA A 255 27.05 -16.15 8.44
C ALA A 255 26.16 -14.91 8.22
N PRO A 256 26.66 -13.68 8.47
CA PRO A 256 25.89 -12.42 8.34
C PRO A 256 25.17 -12.26 6.99
N HIS A 257 25.78 -12.75 5.91
CA HIS A 257 25.17 -12.76 4.58
C HIS A 257 23.90 -13.63 4.49
N SER A 258 23.81 -14.71 5.31
CA SER A 258 22.59 -15.53 5.35
C SER A 258 21.44 -14.80 6.07
N ALA A 259 21.72 -14.03 7.12
CA ALA A 259 20.72 -13.23 7.82
C ALA A 259 20.14 -12.14 6.91
N LEU A 260 20.99 -11.44 6.15
CA LEU A 260 20.56 -10.41 5.19
C LEU A 260 19.81 -11.03 4.01
N ARG A 261 20.30 -12.12 3.44
CA ARG A 261 19.61 -12.86 2.38
C ARG A 261 18.24 -13.33 2.86
N ASN A 262 18.17 -13.97 4.02
CA ASN A 262 16.93 -14.46 4.60
C ASN A 262 15.98 -13.29 4.91
N GLY A 263 16.48 -12.14 5.33
CA GLY A 263 15.69 -10.93 5.52
C GLY A 263 14.99 -10.46 4.24
N LEU A 264 15.63 -10.63 3.08
CA LEU A 264 15.05 -10.27 1.78
C LEU A 264 14.12 -11.36 1.21
N THR A 265 14.54 -12.63 1.30
CA THR A 265 13.87 -13.72 0.56
C THR A 265 12.94 -14.57 1.42
N ALA A 266 13.27 -14.81 2.71
CA ALA A 266 12.52 -15.73 3.55
C ALA A 266 11.05 -15.34 3.73
N GLY A 267 10.74 -14.05 3.80
CA GLY A 267 9.36 -13.57 3.85
C GLY A 267 8.58 -13.92 2.58
N PHE A 268 9.21 -13.73 1.42
CA PHE A 268 8.60 -14.06 0.14
C PHE A 268 8.52 -15.59 -0.08
N GLU A 269 9.56 -16.34 0.25
CA GLU A 269 9.60 -17.81 0.15
C GLU A 269 8.55 -18.44 1.08
N TYR A 270 8.45 -17.95 2.33
CA TYR A 270 7.41 -18.38 3.27
C TYR A 270 6.02 -18.12 2.69
N TRP A 271 5.76 -16.88 2.25
CA TRP A 271 4.45 -16.53 1.69
C TRP A 271 4.14 -17.34 0.43
N ARG A 272 5.15 -17.63 -0.42
CA ARG A 272 4.97 -18.48 -1.58
C ARG A 272 4.59 -19.91 -1.19
N GLY A 273 5.27 -20.50 -0.20
CA GLY A 273 4.95 -21.86 0.31
C GLY A 273 3.55 -21.93 0.93
N GLU A 274 3.10 -20.86 1.59
CA GLU A 274 1.76 -20.81 2.19
C GLU A 274 0.63 -20.72 1.16
N GLN A 275 0.92 -20.39 -0.11
CA GLN A 275 -0.12 -20.36 -1.16
C GLN A 275 -0.60 -21.77 -1.56
N ASP A 276 0.25 -22.77 -1.37
CA ASP A 276 -0.10 -24.19 -1.62
C ASP A 276 -0.85 -24.81 -0.43
N THR A 277 -0.86 -24.12 0.72
CA THR A 277 -1.50 -24.56 1.96
C THR A 277 -2.75 -23.73 2.21
N VAL A 278 -3.93 -24.30 2.02
CA VAL A 278 -5.18 -23.61 2.31
C VAL A 278 -5.34 -23.43 3.82
N ARG A 279 -5.16 -22.20 4.31
CA ARG A 279 -5.42 -21.82 5.71
C ARG A 279 -6.68 -20.97 5.80
N GLY A 280 -7.58 -21.36 6.68
CA GLY A 280 -8.88 -20.71 6.87
C GLY A 280 -9.93 -21.18 5.88
N ASP A 281 -10.84 -20.28 5.43
CA ASP A 281 -11.84 -20.62 4.42
C ASP A 281 -11.21 -20.72 3.02
N ALA A 282 -11.39 -21.86 2.36
CA ALA A 282 -10.85 -22.13 1.02
C ALA A 282 -11.49 -21.24 -0.07
N ARG A 283 -12.62 -20.57 0.21
CA ARG A 283 -13.39 -19.82 -0.77
C ARG A 283 -12.90 -18.38 -0.92
N TRP A 284 -12.66 -17.93 -2.14
CA TRP A 284 -12.28 -16.54 -2.45
C TRP A 284 -13.33 -15.50 -1.97
N GLN A 285 -14.58 -15.92 -1.81
CA GLN A 285 -15.69 -15.10 -1.31
C GLN A 285 -15.60 -14.82 0.21
N TYR A 286 -14.63 -15.36 0.93
CA TYR A 286 -14.53 -15.22 2.38
C TYR A 286 -14.68 -13.76 2.84
N TYR A 287 -13.89 -12.84 2.30
CA TYR A 287 -13.99 -11.43 2.69
C TYR A 287 -15.25 -10.75 2.16
N LEU A 288 -15.85 -11.27 1.08
CA LEU A 288 -17.12 -10.78 0.57
C LEU A 288 -18.27 -11.08 1.54
N ALA A 289 -18.16 -12.13 2.33
CA ALA A 289 -19.12 -12.47 3.38
C ALA A 289 -18.78 -11.78 4.72
N VAL A 290 -17.51 -11.82 5.12
CA VAL A 290 -17.09 -11.37 6.45
C VAL A 290 -17.08 -9.83 6.56
N MET A 291 -16.64 -9.09 5.53
CA MET A 291 -16.65 -7.63 5.58
C MET A 291 -18.07 -7.05 5.75
N PRO A 292 -19.08 -7.43 4.97
CA PRO A 292 -20.43 -6.93 5.19
C PRO A 292 -21.04 -7.38 6.53
N ALA A 293 -20.70 -8.57 7.01
CA ALA A 293 -21.23 -9.06 8.30
C ALA A 293 -20.84 -8.17 9.48
N TYR A 294 -19.63 -7.60 9.48
CA TYR A 294 -19.14 -6.76 10.57
C TYR A 294 -19.20 -5.26 10.24
N GLU A 295 -19.13 -4.87 8.98
CA GLU A 295 -18.90 -3.49 8.54
C GLU A 295 -19.92 -3.00 7.50
N TRP A 296 -21.12 -3.57 7.47
CA TRP A 296 -22.14 -3.27 6.47
C TRP A 296 -22.45 -1.78 6.30
N PHE A 297 -22.50 -1.05 7.41
CA PHE A 297 -22.79 0.39 7.41
C PHE A 297 -21.65 1.19 6.76
N ILE A 298 -20.42 0.87 7.15
CA ILE A 298 -19.20 1.51 6.59
C ILE A 298 -19.09 1.21 5.09
N LEU A 299 -19.33 -0.04 4.70
CA LEU A 299 -19.30 -0.42 3.29
C LEU A 299 -20.39 0.29 2.48
N GLY A 300 -21.60 0.41 3.02
CA GLY A 300 -22.68 1.19 2.40
C GLY A 300 -22.28 2.63 2.13
N LEU A 301 -21.70 3.31 3.12
CA LEU A 301 -21.18 4.67 2.95
C LEU A 301 -19.99 4.74 1.97
N SER A 302 -19.12 3.73 1.99
CA SER A 302 -17.96 3.71 1.08
C SER A 302 -18.35 3.63 -0.38
N PHE A 303 -19.46 2.96 -0.73
CA PHE A 303 -19.99 2.98 -2.10
C PHE A 303 -20.40 4.38 -2.55
N ILE A 304 -20.95 5.19 -1.64
CA ILE A 304 -21.25 6.62 -1.92
C ILE A 304 -19.96 7.38 -2.17
N GLY A 305 -18.93 7.15 -1.33
CA GLY A 305 -17.60 7.73 -1.48
C GLY A 305 -16.94 7.36 -2.83
N ILE A 306 -16.99 6.08 -3.21
CA ILE A 306 -16.51 5.59 -4.51
C ILE A 306 -17.25 6.30 -5.64
N GLY A 307 -18.58 6.37 -5.60
CA GLY A 307 -19.39 7.06 -6.60
C GLY A 307 -19.01 8.54 -6.74
N ARG A 308 -18.69 9.21 -5.63
CA ARG A 308 -18.20 10.59 -5.62
C ARG A 308 -16.82 10.71 -6.29
N VAL A 309 -15.89 9.81 -5.97
CA VAL A 309 -14.56 9.76 -6.59
C VAL A 309 -14.64 9.51 -8.09
N LEU A 310 -15.53 8.60 -8.53
CA LEU A 310 -15.72 8.34 -9.95
C LEU A 310 -16.33 9.54 -10.71
N ARG A 311 -17.10 10.38 -10.05
CA ARG A 311 -17.62 11.63 -10.64
C ARG A 311 -16.58 12.73 -10.66
N ARG A 312 -15.77 12.86 -9.61
CA ARG A 312 -14.74 13.89 -9.45
C ARG A 312 -13.44 13.25 -8.93
N PRO A 313 -12.62 12.69 -9.82
CA PRO A 313 -11.44 11.91 -9.45
C PRO A 313 -10.31 12.80 -8.90
N THR A 314 -10.19 12.87 -7.57
CA THR A 314 -9.05 13.47 -6.88
C THR A 314 -7.92 12.46 -6.71
N LEU A 315 -6.67 12.90 -6.53
CA LEU A 315 -5.54 12.00 -6.33
C LEU A 315 -5.75 11.09 -5.10
N VAL A 316 -6.15 11.65 -3.96
CA VAL A 316 -6.44 10.88 -2.74
C VAL A 316 -7.59 9.91 -2.96
N GLY A 317 -8.69 10.37 -3.57
CA GLY A 317 -9.84 9.50 -3.84
C GLY A 317 -9.47 8.33 -4.74
N GLN A 318 -8.76 8.56 -5.84
CA GLN A 318 -8.28 7.49 -6.72
C GLN A 318 -7.34 6.51 -5.98
N THR A 319 -6.43 7.04 -5.16
CA THR A 319 -5.53 6.22 -4.32
C THR A 319 -6.32 5.31 -3.39
N LEU A 320 -7.35 5.84 -2.71
CA LEU A 320 -8.18 5.08 -1.79
C LEU A 320 -9.01 4.01 -2.51
N VAL A 321 -9.66 4.35 -3.63
CA VAL A 321 -10.43 3.37 -4.43
C VAL A 321 -9.52 2.27 -4.95
N TRP A 322 -8.35 2.66 -5.51
CA TRP A 322 -7.36 1.68 -5.96
C TRP A 322 -6.90 0.77 -4.82
N TRP A 323 -6.46 1.35 -3.72
CA TRP A 323 -5.96 0.60 -2.56
C TRP A 323 -7.02 -0.36 -2.02
N GLY A 324 -8.27 0.11 -1.85
CA GLY A 324 -9.36 -0.70 -1.32
C GLY A 324 -9.67 -1.91 -2.22
N VAL A 325 -9.92 -1.67 -3.50
CA VAL A 325 -10.28 -2.74 -4.44
C VAL A 325 -9.10 -3.67 -4.70
N ALA A 326 -7.89 -3.12 -4.90
CA ALA A 326 -6.70 -3.91 -5.13
C ALA A 326 -6.34 -4.79 -3.93
N SER A 327 -6.36 -4.21 -2.72
CA SER A 327 -6.11 -4.97 -1.49
C SER A 327 -7.17 -6.04 -1.27
N PHE A 328 -8.45 -5.72 -1.47
CA PHE A 328 -9.53 -6.69 -1.38
C PHE A 328 -9.32 -7.86 -2.35
N THR A 329 -9.02 -7.56 -3.62
CA THR A 329 -8.79 -8.58 -4.65
C THR A 329 -7.62 -9.49 -4.27
N VAL A 330 -6.45 -8.91 -3.97
CA VAL A 330 -5.24 -9.69 -3.63
C VAL A 330 -5.48 -10.59 -2.41
N HIS A 331 -6.07 -10.05 -1.32
CA HIS A 331 -6.30 -10.85 -0.12
C HIS A 331 -7.39 -11.92 -0.33
N SER A 332 -8.38 -11.69 -1.19
CA SER A 332 -9.43 -12.67 -1.50
C SER A 332 -8.89 -13.88 -2.27
N TRP A 333 -7.89 -13.69 -3.11
CA TRP A 333 -7.26 -14.78 -3.89
C TRP A 333 -5.99 -15.36 -3.25
N ALA A 334 -5.45 -14.73 -2.20
CA ALA A 334 -4.33 -15.32 -1.44
C ALA A 334 -4.74 -16.65 -0.80
N GLY A 335 -3.79 -17.58 -0.66
CA GLY A 335 -4.02 -18.89 -0.01
C GLY A 335 -4.39 -18.76 1.47
N GLU A 336 -3.81 -17.78 2.16
CA GLU A 336 -4.12 -17.48 3.56
C GLU A 336 -5.28 -16.49 3.66
N ARG A 337 -6.46 -16.96 4.10
CA ARG A 337 -7.68 -16.14 4.29
C ARG A 337 -8.05 -16.12 5.76
N MET A 338 -7.43 -15.22 6.50
CA MET A 338 -7.59 -15.14 7.94
C MET A 338 -8.33 -13.86 8.37
N PRO A 339 -9.11 -13.89 9.47
CA PRO A 339 -9.89 -12.75 9.92
C PRO A 339 -9.07 -11.46 10.15
N TRP A 340 -7.83 -11.58 10.62
CA TRP A 340 -6.98 -10.42 10.91
C TRP A 340 -6.47 -9.69 9.67
N LEU A 341 -6.54 -10.30 8.48
CA LEU A 341 -6.18 -9.64 7.23
C LEU A 341 -7.26 -8.68 6.73
N ILE A 342 -8.47 -8.76 7.26
CA ILE A 342 -9.62 -7.93 6.86
C ILE A 342 -9.34 -6.43 6.98
N ILE A 343 -8.55 -6.01 7.97
CA ILE A 343 -8.29 -4.59 8.23
C ILE A 343 -7.50 -3.92 7.10
N HIS A 344 -6.74 -4.67 6.31
CA HIS A 344 -5.94 -4.13 5.20
C HIS A 344 -6.81 -3.66 4.02
N PRO A 345 -7.75 -4.45 3.47
CA PRO A 345 -8.70 -3.95 2.48
C PRO A 345 -9.75 -3.02 3.07
N LEU A 346 -10.12 -3.16 4.36
CA LEU A 346 -11.18 -2.38 4.99
C LEU A 346 -10.80 -0.90 5.18
N LEU A 347 -9.57 -0.61 5.63
CA LEU A 347 -9.14 0.76 5.96
C LEU A 347 -9.43 1.78 4.85
N PRO A 348 -9.05 1.58 3.58
CA PRO A 348 -9.34 2.54 2.53
C PRO A 348 -10.85 2.74 2.33
N PHE A 349 -11.68 1.72 2.52
CA PHE A 349 -13.14 1.86 2.45
C PHE A 349 -13.69 2.68 3.62
N VAL A 350 -13.14 2.51 4.84
CA VAL A 350 -13.52 3.35 5.99
C VAL A 350 -13.20 4.82 5.73
N VAL A 351 -12.04 5.11 5.15
CA VAL A 351 -11.66 6.50 4.82
C VAL A 351 -12.52 7.06 3.67
N LEU A 352 -12.93 6.24 2.72
CA LEU A 352 -13.86 6.62 1.63
C LEU A 352 -15.28 6.89 2.13
N ALA A 353 -15.69 6.25 3.22
CA ALA A 353 -16.99 6.44 3.86
C ALA A 353 -17.10 7.80 4.57
N GLY A 354 -15.98 8.39 4.99
CA GLY A 354 -15.92 9.74 5.59
C GLY A 354 -15.87 10.84 4.55
#